data_8c93fb91d13bcc5fa472d3870acb338a
#
_entry.id   8c93fb91d13bcc5fa472d3870acb338a
#
_cell.length_a   1.000
_cell.length_b   1.000
_cell.length_c   1.000
_cell.angle_alpha   90.00
_cell.angle_beta   90.00
_cell.angle_gamma   90.00
#
_symmetry.space_group_name_H-M   'P 1'
#
loop_
_entity.id
_entity.type
_entity.pdbx_description
1 polymer ?
#
loop_
_entity_poly.entity_id
_entity_poly.type
_entity_poly.pdbx_seq_one_letter_code
_entity_poly.pdbx_strand_id
1 'polypeptide(L)'
;MSVSRDNPPMNRFTVFVALLLFVSSGYVTAQADSITVQARLVHGTSKEQKGKMEVPAAIKKKLARVFKWMHYYQLSSRQLNIDDATTQSAKLSRAATIKVTNRKSGKVAVSLYSKGKMLVQKTQTLRPGSYMVLAGNAGTDSAWFIVLSKVK
;
A
#
# COMPACT_ATOMS: atom_id res chain seq x y z
N MET A 1 -7.57 -64.90 76.12
CA MET A 1 -8.20 -65.07 74.84
C MET A 1 -8.51 -63.64 74.30
N SER A 2 -7.77 -63.19 73.41
CA SER A 2 -7.88 -61.81 72.85
C SER A 2 -8.45 -61.92 71.47
N VAL A 3 -9.58 -61.25 71.23
CA VAL A 3 -10.21 -61.15 69.91
C VAL A 3 -9.81 -59.81 69.33
N SER A 4 -8.96 -59.88 68.39
CA SER A 4 -8.51 -58.71 67.57
C SER A 4 -9.61 -58.43 66.59
N ARG A 5 -10.14 -57.19 66.58
CA ARG A 5 -10.98 -56.65 65.52
C ARG A 5 -10.16 -55.86 64.52
N ASP A 6 -9.97 -56.46 63.42
CA ASP A 6 -9.38 -55.74 62.27
C ASP A 6 -10.43 -54.82 61.63
N ASN A 7 -10.14 -53.51 61.65
CA ASN A 7 -10.84 -52.53 60.88
C ASN A 7 -10.21 -52.40 59.52
N PRO A 8 -10.97 -52.48 58.43
CA PRO A 8 -10.38 -52.20 57.10
C PRO A 8 -10.13 -50.69 56.87
N PRO A 9 -9.10 -50.32 56.16
CA PRO A 9 -8.82 -48.93 55.92
C PRO A 9 -9.80 -48.34 54.91
N MET A 10 -10.39 -47.19 55.29
CA MET A 10 -11.18 -46.36 54.40
C MET A 10 -10.29 -45.81 53.28
N ASN A 11 -10.63 -46.24 52.08
CA ASN A 11 -10.04 -45.76 50.84
C ASN A 11 -10.50 -44.32 50.57
N ARG A 12 -9.68 -43.33 50.87
CA ARG A 12 -9.91 -41.92 50.50
C ARG A 12 -9.61 -41.75 49.04
N PHE A 13 -10.63 -41.80 48.20
CA PHE A 13 -10.57 -41.34 46.84
C PHE A 13 -10.36 -39.81 46.85
N THR A 14 -9.11 -39.41 46.73
CA THR A 14 -8.76 -38.02 46.45
C THR A 14 -9.05 -37.74 44.98
N VAL A 15 -10.19 -37.09 44.73
CA VAL A 15 -10.57 -36.60 43.42
C VAL A 15 -9.70 -35.38 43.14
N PHE A 16 -8.65 -35.55 42.36
CA PHE A 16 -7.90 -34.44 41.76
C PHE A 16 -8.75 -33.85 40.63
N VAL A 17 -9.47 -32.78 40.95
CA VAL A 17 -10.05 -31.91 39.90
C VAL A 17 -8.91 -31.12 39.28
N ALA A 18 -8.40 -31.62 38.16
CA ALA A 18 -7.49 -30.85 37.32
C ALA A 18 -8.25 -29.72 36.64
N LEU A 19 -8.15 -28.53 37.22
CA LEU A 19 -8.65 -27.30 36.59
C LEU A 19 -7.76 -26.96 35.39
N LEU A 20 -8.17 -27.43 34.20
CA LEU A 20 -7.59 -27.07 32.91
C LEU A 20 -7.93 -25.61 32.62
N LEU A 21 -7.06 -24.68 33.02
CA LEU A 21 -7.07 -23.31 32.56
C LEU A 21 -6.73 -23.29 31.05
N PHE A 22 -7.75 -23.27 30.20
CA PHE A 22 -7.62 -22.91 28.79
C PHE A 22 -7.24 -21.45 28.72
N VAL A 23 -5.94 -21.18 28.70
CA VAL A 23 -5.42 -19.89 28.25
C VAL A 23 -5.67 -19.85 26.73
N SER A 24 -6.82 -19.35 26.33
CA SER A 24 -7.07 -18.97 24.94
C SER A 24 -6.17 -17.77 24.65
N SER A 25 -4.95 -18.05 24.18
CA SER A 25 -4.08 -17.04 23.56
C SER A 25 -4.81 -16.53 22.33
N GLY A 26 -5.58 -15.45 22.49
CA GLY A 26 -6.11 -14.70 21.38
C GLY A 26 -4.93 -14.21 20.56
N TYR A 27 -4.66 -14.89 19.46
CA TYR A 27 -3.75 -14.37 18.42
C TYR A 27 -4.44 -13.14 17.85
N VAL A 28 -4.08 -11.96 18.36
CA VAL A 28 -4.35 -10.71 17.68
C VAL A 28 -3.51 -10.80 16.41
N THR A 29 -4.13 -11.22 15.31
CA THR A 29 -3.55 -11.06 13.99
C THR A 29 -3.45 -9.56 13.78
N ALA A 30 -2.27 -9.01 13.97
CA ALA A 30 -1.97 -7.65 13.54
C ALA A 30 -2.26 -7.63 12.04
N GLN A 31 -3.38 -7.04 11.67
CA GLN A 31 -3.77 -6.88 10.28
C GLN A 31 -2.72 -5.95 9.68
N ALA A 32 -1.86 -6.50 8.83
CA ALA A 32 -0.85 -5.72 8.14
C ALA A 32 -1.58 -4.60 7.41
N ASP A 33 -1.19 -3.34 7.68
CA ASP A 33 -1.83 -2.15 7.11
C ASP A 33 -1.38 -2.00 5.65
N SER A 34 -1.89 -2.91 4.80
CA SER A 34 -1.62 -2.90 3.38
C SER A 34 -2.35 -1.74 2.70
N ILE A 35 -1.72 -1.12 1.74
CA ILE A 35 -2.33 -0.09 0.90
C ILE A 35 -2.33 -0.50 -0.56
N THR A 36 -3.41 -0.18 -1.25
CA THR A 36 -3.49 -0.30 -2.71
C THR A 36 -3.31 1.05 -3.35
N VAL A 37 -2.31 1.18 -4.20
CA VAL A 37 -1.96 2.41 -4.90
C VAL A 37 -2.08 2.20 -6.40
N GLN A 38 -2.75 3.11 -7.09
CA GLN A 38 -2.79 3.18 -8.54
C GLN A 38 -1.75 4.19 -9.02
N ALA A 39 -0.77 3.75 -9.77
CA ALA A 39 0.24 4.58 -10.40
C ALA A 39 -0.06 4.73 -11.90
N ARG A 40 -0.01 5.97 -12.41
CA ARG A 40 -0.24 6.30 -13.82
C ARG A 40 0.92 7.10 -14.36
N LEU A 41 1.38 6.74 -15.55
CA LEU A 41 2.26 7.58 -16.35
C LEU A 41 1.39 8.47 -17.25
N VAL A 42 1.54 9.77 -17.12
CA VAL A 42 0.71 10.77 -17.80
C VAL A 42 1.58 11.67 -18.66
N HIS A 43 1.14 11.93 -19.89
CA HIS A 43 1.76 12.87 -20.81
C HIS A 43 0.88 14.13 -20.89
N GLY A 44 1.44 15.27 -20.50
CA GLY A 44 0.82 16.58 -20.63
C GLY A 44 1.35 17.29 -21.89
N THR A 45 0.46 17.85 -22.70
CA THR A 45 0.80 18.55 -23.95
C THR A 45 -0.24 19.59 -24.31
N SER A 46 0.17 20.61 -25.07
CA SER A 46 -0.75 21.59 -25.66
C SER A 46 -1.36 21.12 -26.98
N LYS A 47 -0.83 20.03 -27.55
CA LYS A 47 -1.32 19.48 -28.82
C LYS A 47 -2.29 18.33 -28.60
N GLU A 48 -3.44 18.38 -29.22
CA GLU A 48 -4.40 17.27 -29.21
C GLU A 48 -3.79 16.04 -29.89
N GLN A 49 -3.94 14.87 -29.28
CA GLN A 49 -3.48 13.58 -29.81
C GLN A 49 -4.69 12.65 -29.99
N LYS A 50 -5.21 12.58 -31.22
CA LYS A 50 -6.35 11.72 -31.55
C LYS A 50 -6.06 10.25 -31.20
N GLY A 51 -7.04 9.56 -30.67
CA GLY A 51 -6.94 8.14 -30.31
C GLY A 51 -6.14 7.81 -29.04
N LYS A 52 -5.63 8.82 -28.34
CA LYS A 52 -4.99 8.63 -27.04
C LYS A 52 -6.02 8.68 -25.90
N MET A 53 -5.83 7.85 -24.88
CA MET A 53 -6.69 7.81 -23.72
C MET A 53 -6.40 9.03 -22.83
N GLU A 54 -7.38 9.88 -22.63
CA GLU A 54 -7.27 10.94 -21.62
C GLU A 54 -7.30 10.38 -20.20
N VAL A 55 -6.67 11.08 -19.27
CA VAL A 55 -6.75 10.75 -17.85
C VAL A 55 -8.18 10.99 -17.34
N PRO A 56 -8.62 10.33 -16.25
CA PRO A 56 -9.89 10.62 -15.61
C PRO A 56 -10.06 12.12 -15.32
N ALA A 57 -11.28 12.64 -15.50
CA ALA A 57 -11.59 14.08 -15.38
C ALA A 57 -11.13 14.69 -14.04
N ALA A 58 -11.23 13.94 -12.94
CA ALA A 58 -10.77 14.40 -11.63
C ALA A 58 -9.25 14.62 -11.57
N ILE A 59 -8.48 13.77 -12.25
CA ILE A 59 -7.02 13.92 -12.37
C ILE A 59 -6.70 15.10 -13.29
N LYS A 60 -7.35 15.18 -14.46
CA LYS A 60 -7.20 16.31 -15.40
C LYS A 60 -7.39 17.64 -14.71
N LYS A 61 -8.51 17.80 -13.96
CA LYS A 61 -8.82 19.02 -13.20
C LYS A 61 -7.72 19.40 -12.19
N LYS A 62 -7.12 18.42 -11.52
CA LYS A 62 -6.04 18.68 -10.56
C LYS A 62 -4.73 19.04 -11.24
N LEU A 63 -4.37 18.34 -12.32
CA LEU A 63 -3.15 18.64 -13.08
C LEU A 63 -3.21 20.01 -13.74
N ALA A 64 -4.35 20.37 -14.32
CA ALA A 64 -4.55 21.67 -14.99
C ALA A 64 -4.50 22.89 -14.04
N ARG A 65 -4.63 22.68 -12.73
CA ARG A 65 -4.46 23.76 -11.73
C ARG A 65 -2.99 24.09 -11.46
N VAL A 66 -2.10 23.16 -11.71
CA VAL A 66 -0.68 23.28 -11.38
C VAL A 66 0.18 23.42 -12.63
N PHE A 67 -0.23 22.78 -13.71
CA PHE A 67 0.53 22.71 -14.95
C PHE A 67 -0.25 23.34 -16.11
N LYS A 68 0.48 23.92 -17.06
CA LYS A 68 -0.07 24.73 -18.17
C LYS A 68 -0.62 23.93 -19.37
N TRP A 69 -0.59 22.60 -19.34
CA TRP A 69 -0.97 21.78 -20.48
C TRP A 69 -2.49 21.72 -20.65
N MET A 70 -2.95 21.68 -21.88
CA MET A 70 -4.38 21.58 -22.22
C MET A 70 -4.88 20.13 -22.19
N HIS A 71 -4.03 19.20 -22.57
CA HIS A 71 -4.33 17.78 -22.69
C HIS A 71 -3.45 16.94 -21.79
N TYR A 72 -4.04 15.90 -21.18
CA TYR A 72 -3.34 14.94 -20.31
C TYR A 72 -3.76 13.53 -20.72
N TYR A 73 -2.80 12.77 -21.26
CA TYR A 73 -3.04 11.43 -21.77
C TYR A 73 -2.41 10.39 -20.86
N GLN A 74 -3.15 9.33 -20.54
CA GLN A 74 -2.62 8.20 -19.80
C GLN A 74 -1.84 7.29 -20.74
N LEU A 75 -0.52 7.16 -20.52
CA LEU A 75 0.34 6.29 -21.30
C LEU A 75 0.38 4.87 -20.76
N SER A 76 0.36 4.72 -19.46
CA SER A 76 0.32 3.43 -18.78
C SER A 76 -0.23 3.57 -17.37
N SER A 77 -0.60 2.44 -16.77
CA SER A 77 -1.14 2.36 -15.42
C SER A 77 -0.75 1.04 -14.77
N ARG A 78 -0.45 1.07 -13.48
CA ARG A 78 -0.14 -0.10 -12.65
C ARG A 78 -0.79 0.05 -11.29
N GLN A 79 -1.36 -1.04 -10.80
CA GLN A 79 -1.85 -1.13 -9.42
C GLN A 79 -0.84 -1.89 -8.59
N LEU A 80 -0.56 -1.40 -7.38
CA LEU A 80 0.37 -1.97 -6.43
C LEU A 80 -0.34 -2.21 -5.11
N ASN A 81 -0.24 -3.44 -4.61
CA ASN A 81 -0.61 -3.77 -3.23
C ASN A 81 0.68 -3.80 -2.42
N ILE A 82 0.78 -2.96 -1.40
CA ILE A 82 2.01 -2.74 -0.66
C ILE A 82 1.73 -2.97 0.80
N ASP A 83 2.32 -4.03 1.35
CA ASP A 83 2.22 -4.36 2.76
C ASP A 83 2.96 -3.34 3.60
N ASP A 84 2.59 -3.27 4.88
CA ASP A 84 3.20 -2.35 5.82
C ASP A 84 4.73 -2.48 5.85
N ALA A 85 5.42 -1.34 5.90
CA ALA A 85 6.87 -1.21 5.89
C ALA A 85 7.59 -1.87 4.70
N THR A 86 6.87 -2.28 3.64
CA THR A 86 7.47 -2.89 2.45
C THR A 86 7.56 -1.92 1.28
N THR A 87 8.35 -2.30 0.27
CA THR A 87 8.54 -1.54 -0.97
C THR A 87 8.17 -2.40 -2.16
N GLN A 88 7.34 -1.85 -3.04
CA GLN A 88 7.02 -2.44 -4.33
C GLN A 88 7.59 -1.57 -5.46
N SER A 89 7.99 -2.21 -6.55
CA SER A 89 8.51 -1.55 -7.74
C SER A 89 7.58 -1.75 -8.92
N ALA A 90 7.37 -0.70 -9.71
CA ALA A 90 6.60 -0.79 -10.94
C ALA A 90 7.31 -0.09 -12.10
N LYS A 91 7.43 -0.81 -13.21
CA LYS A 91 7.90 -0.24 -14.47
C LYS A 91 6.70 0.32 -15.23
N LEU A 92 6.68 1.62 -15.45
CA LEU A 92 5.60 2.34 -16.13
C LEU A 92 5.91 2.57 -17.62
N SER A 93 7.20 2.61 -18.00
CA SER A 93 7.66 2.64 -19.39
C SER A 93 9.07 2.08 -19.50
N ARG A 94 9.65 2.08 -20.69
CA ARG A 94 11.07 1.73 -20.88
C ARG A 94 12.00 2.64 -20.08
N ALA A 95 11.61 3.89 -19.88
CA ALA A 95 12.42 4.90 -19.21
C ALA A 95 11.99 5.21 -17.77
N ALA A 96 10.77 4.86 -17.36
CA ALA A 96 10.22 5.26 -16.07
C ALA A 96 9.92 4.05 -15.19
N THR A 97 10.56 3.99 -14.04
CA THR A 97 10.31 3.02 -12.97
C THR A 97 10.06 3.77 -11.67
N ILE A 98 9.10 3.31 -10.87
CA ILE A 98 8.85 3.83 -9.53
C ILE A 98 9.12 2.75 -8.49
N LYS A 99 9.56 3.17 -7.31
CA LYS A 99 9.54 2.38 -6.08
C LYS A 99 8.63 3.06 -5.08
N VAL A 100 7.69 2.31 -4.54
CA VAL A 100 6.67 2.82 -3.61
C VAL A 100 6.81 2.06 -2.30
N THR A 101 7.02 2.79 -1.21
CA THR A 101 7.14 2.23 0.14
C THR A 101 5.95 2.66 0.97
N ASN A 102 5.27 1.70 1.57
CA ASN A 102 4.26 1.97 2.59
C ASN A 102 4.96 2.25 3.93
N ARG A 103 4.77 3.46 4.48
CA ARG A 103 5.40 3.90 5.74
C ARG A 103 4.43 4.01 6.90
N LYS A 104 3.36 3.21 6.88
CA LYS A 104 2.28 3.22 7.88
C LYS A 104 1.42 4.49 7.86
N SER A 105 0.25 4.40 8.47
CA SER A 105 -0.70 5.51 8.63
C SER A 105 -1.02 6.24 7.32
N GLY A 106 -1.06 5.52 6.20
CA GLY A 106 -1.31 6.08 4.87
C GLY A 106 -0.16 6.93 4.31
N LYS A 107 0.98 7.00 4.99
CA LYS A 107 2.17 7.70 4.49
C LYS A 107 2.89 6.83 3.47
N VAL A 108 3.16 7.38 2.30
CA VAL A 108 3.79 6.71 1.18
C VAL A 108 5.03 7.47 0.75
N ALA A 109 6.15 6.78 0.62
CA ALA A 109 7.36 7.31 -0.01
C ALA A 109 7.46 6.76 -1.42
N VAL A 110 7.67 7.63 -2.40
CA VAL A 110 7.79 7.27 -3.81
C VAL A 110 9.09 7.81 -4.37
N SER A 111 9.87 6.94 -4.99
CA SER A 111 11.08 7.30 -5.74
C SER A 111 10.86 7.03 -7.21
N LEU A 112 11.13 8.01 -8.05
CA LEU A 112 11.06 7.93 -9.50
C LEU A 112 12.44 7.77 -10.08
N TYR A 113 12.58 6.78 -10.93
CA TYR A 113 13.83 6.48 -11.66
C TYR A 113 13.60 6.63 -13.16
N SER A 114 14.57 7.21 -13.83
CA SER A 114 14.66 7.21 -15.30
C SER A 114 16.00 6.63 -15.72
N LYS A 115 15.98 5.61 -16.61
CA LYS A 115 17.17 4.91 -17.09
C LYS A 115 18.10 4.49 -15.94
N GLY A 116 17.55 3.99 -14.83
CA GLY A 116 18.29 3.55 -13.65
C GLY A 116 18.75 4.67 -12.69
N LYS A 117 18.57 5.94 -13.05
CA LYS A 117 18.92 7.10 -12.24
C LYS A 117 17.72 7.62 -11.47
N MET A 118 17.87 7.83 -10.16
CA MET A 118 16.81 8.45 -9.36
C MET A 118 16.69 9.94 -9.75
N LEU A 119 15.48 10.34 -10.13
CA LEU A 119 15.16 11.72 -10.50
C LEU A 119 14.60 12.51 -9.32
N VAL A 120 13.67 11.91 -8.60
CA VAL A 120 12.97 12.57 -7.49
C VAL A 120 12.46 11.53 -6.49
N GLN A 121 12.43 11.92 -5.23
CA GLN A 121 11.79 11.18 -4.16
C GLN A 121 10.83 12.11 -3.43
N LYS A 122 9.64 11.61 -3.09
CA LYS A 122 8.62 12.36 -2.37
C LYS A 122 7.94 11.46 -1.36
N THR A 123 7.66 12.00 -0.18
CA THR A 123 6.86 11.34 0.87
C THR A 123 5.62 12.17 1.14
N GLN A 124 4.47 11.53 1.16
CA GLN A 124 3.18 12.20 1.38
C GLN A 124 2.18 11.19 1.97
N THR A 125 1.24 11.69 2.78
CA THR A 125 0.07 10.89 3.17
C THR A 125 -0.91 10.84 2.02
N LEU A 126 -1.23 9.61 1.53
CA LEU A 126 -2.24 9.38 0.52
C LEU A 126 -3.57 9.02 1.20
N ARG A 127 -4.54 9.90 1.08
CA ARG A 127 -5.94 9.67 1.47
C ARG A 127 -6.77 9.33 0.24
N PRO A 128 -7.92 8.62 0.38
CA PRO A 128 -8.86 8.47 -0.73
C PRO A 128 -9.20 9.82 -1.35
N GLY A 129 -9.15 9.91 -2.69
CA GLY A 129 -9.39 11.17 -3.43
C GLY A 129 -8.22 12.17 -3.45
N SER A 130 -7.12 11.90 -2.73
CA SER A 130 -5.88 12.68 -2.88
C SER A 130 -4.96 12.06 -3.93
N TYR A 131 -4.07 12.89 -4.48
CA TYR A 131 -3.09 12.48 -5.47
C TYR A 131 -1.70 12.97 -5.10
N MET A 132 -0.70 12.13 -5.33
CA MET A 132 0.70 12.52 -5.36
C MET A 132 1.12 12.66 -6.82
N VAL A 133 1.73 13.78 -7.17
CA VAL A 133 2.25 14.01 -8.52
C VAL A 133 3.76 14.19 -8.44
N LEU A 134 4.48 13.45 -9.27
CA LEU A 134 5.90 13.62 -9.50
C LEU A 134 6.07 14.02 -10.97
N ALA A 135 6.67 15.18 -11.18
CA ALA A 135 6.99 15.64 -12.53
C ALA A 135 8.30 15.01 -13.00
N GLY A 136 8.28 14.49 -14.22
CA GLY A 136 9.50 14.08 -14.94
C GLY A 136 10.10 15.26 -15.73
N ASN A 137 10.96 14.93 -16.68
CA ASN A 137 11.54 15.95 -17.53
C ASN A 137 10.47 16.61 -18.40
N ALA A 138 10.45 17.94 -18.40
CA ALA A 138 9.60 18.74 -19.26
C ALA A 138 10.40 19.17 -20.49
N GLY A 139 9.79 19.01 -21.68
CA GLY A 139 10.23 19.65 -22.91
C GLY A 139 9.51 20.96 -23.13
N THR A 140 9.75 21.61 -24.27
CA THR A 140 9.11 22.87 -24.64
C THR A 140 7.59 22.69 -24.84
N ASP A 141 7.18 21.61 -25.47
CA ASP A 141 5.80 21.35 -25.92
C ASP A 141 5.07 20.27 -25.12
N SER A 142 5.76 19.60 -24.20
CA SER A 142 5.19 18.52 -23.43
C SER A 142 5.96 18.23 -22.14
N ALA A 143 5.28 17.57 -21.21
CA ALA A 143 5.89 17.02 -20.00
C ALA A 143 5.28 15.66 -19.69
N TRP A 144 5.95 14.87 -18.88
CA TRP A 144 5.38 13.65 -18.35
C TRP A 144 5.37 13.67 -16.83
N PHE A 145 4.37 12.99 -16.28
CA PHE A 145 4.09 12.97 -14.85
C PHE A 145 3.83 11.56 -14.39
N ILE A 146 4.18 11.29 -13.16
CA ILE A 146 3.67 10.12 -12.43
C ILE A 146 2.59 10.62 -11.47
N VAL A 147 1.40 10.05 -11.59
CA VAL A 147 0.26 10.34 -10.71
C VAL A 147 -0.06 9.10 -9.91
N LEU A 148 0.05 9.20 -8.59
CA LEU A 148 -0.34 8.15 -7.67
C LEU A 148 -1.61 8.54 -6.94
N SER A 149 -2.50 7.57 -6.78
CA SER A 149 -3.71 7.69 -5.98
C SER A 149 -3.91 6.44 -5.13
N LYS A 150 -4.47 6.59 -3.93
CA LYS A 150 -4.90 5.46 -3.12
C LYS A 150 -6.19 4.91 -3.73
N VAL A 151 -6.23 3.61 -3.96
CA VAL A 151 -7.45 2.88 -4.28
C VAL A 151 -8.21 2.68 -2.97
N LYS A 152 -9.52 2.79 -3.00
CA LYS A 152 -10.37 2.63 -1.80
C LYS A 152 -10.19 1.27 -1.16
#